data_c4b10a97df243821aef4e19ffd9b7174
#
_entry.id   c4b10a97df243821aef4e19ffd9b7174
#
_cell.length_a   1.000
_cell.length_b   1.000
_cell.length_c   1.000
_cell.angle_alpha   90.00
_cell.angle_beta   90.00
_cell.angle_gamma   90.00
#
_symmetry.space_group_name_H-M   'P 1'
#
loop_
_entity.id
_entity.type
_entity.pdbx_description
1 polymer ?
#
loop_
_entity_poly.entity_id
_entity_poly.type
_entity_poly.pdbx_seq_one_letter_code
_entity_poly.pdbx_strand_id
1 'polypeptide(L)'
;MKYSYSDWNGKSGTIPVFWNNENFVDSGWYRHPDKTHGFSTEDKNYKIYGDNLGVYIPETLDPIFEKAFNFFDLKELVFSLSMYDPGMILPWHKDNYPTYRKNKQVADPESVVRIMVFLEDAKPGHQLWIEDKFCFGKAGSWYSWQGRKKHMACNVGEQRRYVLQLTGLV
;
A
#
# COMPACT_ATOMS: atom_id res chain seq x y z
N MET A 1 -17.17 -6.28 -13.09
CA MET A 1 -16.61 -5.10 -13.83
C MET A 1 -15.16 -4.97 -13.44
N LYS A 2 -14.26 -4.81 -14.41
CA LYS A 2 -12.84 -4.51 -14.16
C LYS A 2 -12.59 -3.01 -14.34
N TYR A 3 -11.81 -2.42 -13.45
CA TYR A 3 -11.27 -1.08 -13.63
C TYR A 3 -10.12 -1.14 -14.63
N SER A 4 -10.18 -0.31 -15.66
CA SER A 4 -9.17 -0.24 -16.72
C SER A 4 -8.93 1.22 -17.08
N TYR A 5 -7.70 1.68 -16.98
CA TYR A 5 -7.30 3.06 -17.24
C TYR A 5 -5.97 3.08 -17.99
N SER A 6 -5.85 3.99 -18.94
CA SER A 6 -4.56 4.31 -19.58
C SER A 6 -3.62 5.09 -18.67
N ASP A 7 -4.19 5.82 -17.70
CA ASP A 7 -3.47 6.53 -16.63
C ASP A 7 -4.15 6.24 -15.29
N TRP A 8 -3.41 5.66 -14.37
CA TRP A 8 -3.86 5.27 -13.04
C TRP A 8 -3.64 6.35 -11.97
N ASN A 9 -3.11 7.51 -12.34
CA ASN A 9 -2.90 8.59 -11.37
C ASN A 9 -4.22 9.14 -10.85
N GLY A 10 -4.33 9.21 -9.51
CA GLY A 10 -5.48 9.80 -8.82
C GLY A 10 -6.80 9.06 -9.00
N LYS A 11 -6.79 7.83 -9.55
CA LYS A 11 -8.02 7.03 -9.65
C LYS A 11 -8.41 6.46 -8.29
N SER A 12 -9.70 6.24 -8.11
CA SER A 12 -10.25 5.66 -6.88
C SER A 12 -11.59 5.00 -7.18
N GLY A 13 -12.02 4.13 -6.30
CA GLY A 13 -13.29 3.44 -6.42
C GLY A 13 -13.52 2.48 -5.25
N THR A 14 -14.37 1.50 -5.46
CA THR A 14 -14.66 0.46 -4.48
C THR A 14 -14.69 -0.91 -5.13
N ILE A 15 -14.21 -1.92 -4.42
CA ILE A 15 -14.42 -3.33 -4.78
C ILE A 15 -15.25 -4.00 -3.70
N PRO A 16 -15.99 -5.08 -4.03
CA PRO A 16 -16.67 -5.87 -3.01
C PRO A 16 -15.69 -6.38 -1.96
N VAL A 17 -16.10 -6.37 -0.70
CA VAL A 17 -15.36 -7.01 0.39
C VAL A 17 -15.61 -8.52 0.30
N PHE A 18 -14.55 -9.28 0.03
CA PHE A 18 -14.57 -10.74 -0.09
C PHE A 18 -13.68 -11.43 0.95
N TRP A 19 -13.21 -10.68 1.92
CA TRP A 19 -12.40 -11.10 3.07
C TRP A 19 -13.13 -10.80 4.37
N ASN A 20 -12.64 -11.39 5.44
CA ASN A 20 -13.00 -11.05 6.81
C ASN A 20 -11.72 -10.79 7.64
N ASN A 21 -11.87 -10.46 8.90
CA ASN A 21 -10.73 -10.13 9.76
C ASN A 21 -9.76 -11.30 9.96
N GLU A 22 -10.24 -12.54 9.94
CA GLU A 22 -9.41 -13.75 10.09
C GLU A 22 -8.37 -13.88 8.96
N ASN A 23 -8.66 -13.32 7.77
CA ASN A 23 -7.74 -13.37 6.63
C ASN A 23 -6.50 -12.48 6.80
N PHE A 24 -6.49 -11.55 7.76
CA PHE A 24 -5.36 -10.63 7.90
C PHE A 24 -4.95 -10.31 9.35
N VAL A 25 -5.82 -10.40 10.36
CA VAL A 25 -5.49 -9.99 11.73
C VAL A 25 -4.41 -10.88 12.33
N ASP A 26 -4.48 -12.18 12.12
CA ASP A 26 -3.60 -13.19 12.72
C ASP A 26 -2.54 -13.72 11.74
N SER A 27 -2.09 -12.91 10.80
CA SER A 27 -1.16 -13.32 9.71
C SER A 27 0.32 -13.39 10.14
N GLY A 28 0.64 -13.42 11.44
CA GLY A 28 2.02 -13.46 11.91
C GLY A 28 2.78 -12.19 11.56
N TRP A 29 2.27 -11.04 11.97
CA TRP A 29 2.83 -9.75 11.60
C TRP A 29 4.21 -9.51 12.23
N TYR A 30 5.20 -9.20 11.42
CA TYR A 30 6.52 -8.78 11.85
C TYR A 30 6.94 -7.46 11.21
N ARG A 31 7.81 -6.73 11.89
CA ARG A 31 8.27 -5.45 11.38
C ARG A 31 9.14 -5.66 10.15
N HIS A 32 8.86 -4.90 9.09
CA HIS A 32 9.67 -4.96 7.89
C HIS A 32 11.14 -4.62 8.25
N PRO A 33 12.11 -5.47 7.90
CA PRO A 33 13.51 -5.30 8.34
C PRO A 33 14.19 -4.08 7.71
N ASP A 34 13.78 -3.71 6.50
CA ASP A 34 14.31 -2.53 5.84
C ASP A 34 13.57 -1.28 6.32
N LYS A 35 14.16 -0.59 7.30
CA LYS A 35 13.62 0.68 7.82
C LYS A 35 13.60 1.79 6.78
N THR A 36 14.35 1.67 5.70
CA THR A 36 14.34 2.65 4.61
C THR A 36 13.25 2.37 3.59
N HIS A 37 12.69 1.17 3.57
CA HIS A 37 11.65 0.72 2.64
C HIS A 37 11.96 1.04 1.16
N GLY A 38 13.26 1.08 0.81
CA GLY A 38 13.71 1.50 -0.52
C GLY A 38 13.54 3.00 -0.78
N PHE A 39 13.29 3.79 0.27
CA PHE A 39 13.28 5.24 0.16
C PHE A 39 14.67 5.75 -0.21
N SER A 40 14.73 6.82 -0.98
CA SER A 40 15.96 7.58 -1.15
C SER A 40 16.45 8.02 0.23
N THR A 41 17.64 7.54 0.63
CA THR A 41 18.29 7.87 1.91
C THR A 41 18.76 9.32 1.99
N GLU A 42 18.52 10.11 0.96
CA GLU A 42 18.90 11.52 0.89
C GLU A 42 18.09 12.39 1.86
N ASP A 43 16.92 11.91 2.30
CA ASP A 43 16.14 12.65 3.27
C ASP A 43 16.61 12.33 4.71
N LYS A 44 17.52 13.17 5.22
CA LYS A 44 18.05 13.09 6.59
C LYS A 44 16.96 13.17 7.68
N ASN A 45 15.75 13.57 7.31
CA ASN A 45 14.63 13.74 8.24
C ASN A 45 14.00 12.43 8.70
N TYR A 46 14.24 11.30 8.04
CA TYR A 46 13.69 10.02 8.48
C TYR A 46 14.15 9.60 9.88
N LYS A 47 15.31 10.05 10.31
CA LYS A 47 15.83 9.74 11.65
C LYS A 47 14.96 10.27 12.79
N ILE A 48 14.18 11.33 12.56
CA ILE A 48 13.30 11.91 13.58
C ILE A 48 12.16 10.99 13.98
N TYR A 49 11.78 10.06 13.11
CA TYR A 49 10.69 9.13 13.38
C TYR A 49 11.11 7.92 14.24
N GLY A 50 12.43 7.66 14.35
CA GLY A 50 12.96 6.61 15.21
C GLY A 50 12.30 5.26 14.97
N ASP A 51 11.82 4.65 16.04
CA ASP A 51 11.14 3.36 16.00
C ASP A 51 9.70 3.40 15.42
N ASN A 52 9.16 4.58 15.23
CA ASN A 52 7.86 4.73 14.56
C ASN A 52 7.93 4.65 13.05
N LEU A 53 9.13 4.71 12.47
CA LEU A 53 9.31 4.58 11.04
C LEU A 53 9.08 3.15 10.57
N GLY A 54 8.16 2.94 9.65
CA GLY A 54 8.00 1.66 8.98
C GLY A 54 6.58 1.11 8.99
N VAL A 55 6.47 -0.17 8.66
CA VAL A 55 5.23 -0.96 8.65
C VAL A 55 5.54 -2.38 9.12
N TYR A 56 4.50 -3.09 9.51
CA TYR A 56 4.52 -4.54 9.65
C TYR A 56 4.07 -5.19 8.34
N ILE A 57 4.67 -6.34 8.04
CA ILE A 57 4.27 -7.22 6.94
C ILE A 57 3.95 -8.59 7.51
N PRO A 58 3.07 -9.39 6.88
CA PRO A 58 2.70 -10.70 7.41
C PRO A 58 3.77 -11.75 7.05
N GLU A 59 3.91 -12.76 7.91
CA GLU A 59 4.71 -13.96 7.60
C GLU A 59 4.06 -14.79 6.50
N THR A 60 2.73 -14.83 6.50
CA THR A 60 1.93 -15.57 5.52
C THR A 60 0.89 -14.67 4.87
N LEU A 61 0.71 -14.85 3.58
CA LEU A 61 -0.31 -14.16 2.81
C LEU A 61 -1.47 -15.12 2.52
N ASP A 62 -2.69 -14.75 2.93
CA ASP A 62 -3.88 -15.52 2.59
C ASP A 62 -4.16 -15.38 1.08
N PRO A 63 -4.22 -16.48 0.32
CA PRO A 63 -4.45 -16.44 -1.12
C PRO A 63 -5.83 -15.87 -1.50
N ILE A 64 -6.74 -15.68 -0.56
CA ILE A 64 -8.02 -15.03 -0.83
C ILE A 64 -7.85 -13.64 -1.46
N PHE A 65 -6.76 -12.93 -1.12
CA PHE A 65 -6.51 -11.60 -1.65
C PHE A 65 -6.15 -11.58 -3.14
N GLU A 66 -5.80 -12.71 -3.74
CA GLU A 66 -5.65 -12.82 -5.20
C GLU A 66 -6.96 -12.53 -5.95
N LYS A 67 -8.11 -12.69 -5.29
CA LYS A 67 -9.41 -12.30 -5.87
C LYS A 67 -9.48 -10.83 -6.24
N ALA A 68 -8.67 -9.97 -5.60
CA ALA A 68 -8.57 -8.56 -5.95
C ALA A 68 -8.12 -8.35 -7.40
N PHE A 69 -7.30 -9.26 -7.96
CA PHE A 69 -6.82 -9.17 -9.35
C PHE A 69 -7.95 -9.15 -10.37
N ASN A 70 -9.10 -9.73 -10.04
CA ASN A 70 -10.27 -9.75 -10.93
C ASN A 70 -10.90 -8.38 -11.14
N PHE A 71 -10.56 -7.40 -10.31
CA PHE A 71 -11.16 -6.07 -10.37
C PHE A 71 -10.30 -5.05 -11.11
N PHE A 72 -9.04 -5.36 -11.41
CA PHE A 72 -8.10 -4.42 -12.02
C PHE A 72 -7.50 -5.00 -13.30
N ASP A 73 -7.55 -4.23 -14.39
CA ASP A 73 -6.99 -4.59 -15.68
C ASP A 73 -5.52 -4.12 -15.74
N LEU A 74 -4.68 -4.83 -15.02
CA LEU A 74 -3.24 -4.63 -14.95
C LEU A 74 -2.53 -5.95 -15.22
N LYS A 75 -1.37 -5.87 -15.84
CA LYS A 75 -0.47 -7.00 -16.07
C LYS A 75 0.43 -7.23 -14.86
N GLU A 76 0.97 -8.44 -14.74
CA GLU A 76 1.97 -8.81 -13.73
C GLU A 76 1.58 -8.43 -12.29
N LEU A 77 0.28 -8.50 -11.98
CA LEU A 77 -0.22 -8.16 -10.64
C LEU A 77 0.42 -9.04 -9.56
N VAL A 78 0.85 -8.38 -8.51
CA VAL A 78 1.23 -8.99 -7.23
C VAL A 78 0.52 -8.24 -6.11
N PHE A 79 0.37 -8.90 -4.96
CA PHE A 79 -0.17 -8.25 -3.78
C PHE A 79 0.75 -8.38 -2.57
N SER A 80 0.58 -7.49 -1.63
CA SER A 80 1.17 -7.53 -0.29
C SER A 80 0.20 -6.91 0.71
N LEU A 81 0.37 -7.25 1.96
CA LEU A 81 -0.37 -6.62 3.05
C LEU A 81 0.57 -5.74 3.88
N SER A 82 0.03 -4.69 4.45
CA SER A 82 0.74 -3.85 5.41
C SER A 82 -0.14 -3.53 6.60
N MET A 83 0.44 -3.54 7.78
CA MET A 83 -0.20 -3.15 9.02
C MET A 83 0.58 -2.00 9.66
N TYR A 84 -0.15 -1.03 10.18
CA TYR A 84 0.40 0.10 10.93
C TYR A 84 -0.13 0.05 12.35
N ASP A 85 0.74 -0.18 13.32
CA ASP A 85 0.42 0.03 14.73
C ASP A 85 0.20 1.52 15.04
N PRO A 86 -0.49 1.88 16.11
CA PRO A 86 -0.53 3.25 16.61
C PRO A 86 0.86 3.90 16.69
N GLY A 87 0.99 5.09 16.14
CA GLY A 87 2.24 5.87 16.08
C GLY A 87 3.12 5.57 14.85
N MET A 88 2.83 4.55 14.07
CA MET A 88 3.68 4.22 12.91
C MET A 88 3.46 5.14 11.72
N ILE A 89 4.54 5.43 11.02
CA ILE A 89 4.56 6.33 9.87
C ILE A 89 5.48 5.82 8.75
N LEU A 90 5.00 5.91 7.53
CA LEU A 90 5.80 6.00 6.30
C LEU A 90 5.71 7.44 5.82
N PRO A 91 6.74 8.28 6.08
CA PRO A 91 6.70 9.69 5.73
C PRO A 91 6.66 9.91 4.22
N TRP A 92 6.57 11.15 3.77
CA TRP A 92 6.55 11.50 2.37
C TRP A 92 7.72 10.90 1.60
N HIS A 93 7.43 10.03 0.63
CA HIS A 93 8.42 9.34 -0.18
C HIS A 93 7.90 9.06 -1.59
N LYS A 94 8.78 8.53 -2.43
CA LYS A 94 8.48 8.00 -3.75
C LYS A 94 8.97 6.55 -3.82
N ASP A 95 8.12 5.63 -4.24
CA ASP A 95 8.51 4.24 -4.43
C ASP A 95 9.45 4.08 -5.64
N ASN A 96 10.50 3.28 -5.47
CA ASN A 96 11.38 2.84 -6.57
C ASN A 96 11.05 1.41 -7.04
N TYR A 97 10.17 0.70 -6.33
CA TYR A 97 9.72 -0.67 -6.62
C TYR A 97 10.86 -1.68 -6.88
N PRO A 98 11.97 -1.70 -6.10
CA PRO A 98 13.17 -2.44 -6.50
C PRO A 98 12.91 -3.94 -6.64
N THR A 99 12.24 -4.56 -5.68
CA THR A 99 11.93 -6.00 -5.69
C THR A 99 10.97 -6.36 -6.83
N TYR A 100 9.89 -5.60 -7.00
CA TYR A 100 8.94 -5.83 -8.07
C TYR A 100 9.61 -5.73 -9.44
N ARG A 101 10.35 -4.66 -9.68
CA ARG A 101 11.05 -4.41 -10.95
C ARG A 101 12.08 -5.49 -11.26
N LYS A 102 12.84 -5.93 -10.27
CA LYS A 102 13.79 -7.03 -10.43
C LYS A 102 13.08 -8.33 -10.83
N ASN A 103 12.01 -8.69 -10.13
CA ASN A 103 11.31 -9.95 -10.35
C ASN A 103 10.53 -9.98 -11.66
N LYS A 104 10.01 -8.83 -12.10
CA LYS A 104 9.22 -8.69 -13.33
C LYS A 104 10.00 -8.10 -14.51
N GLN A 105 11.31 -7.88 -14.35
CA GLN A 105 12.21 -7.33 -15.37
C GLN A 105 11.75 -5.97 -15.94
N VAL A 106 11.23 -5.11 -15.06
CA VAL A 106 10.71 -3.79 -15.42
C VAL A 106 11.81 -2.74 -15.29
N ALA A 107 12.21 -2.14 -16.40
CA ALA A 107 13.26 -1.12 -16.41
C ALA A 107 12.78 0.22 -15.84
N ASP A 108 11.59 0.66 -16.23
CA ASP A 108 11.05 1.98 -15.91
C ASP A 108 10.08 1.94 -14.73
N PRO A 109 10.40 2.56 -13.59
CA PRO A 109 9.48 2.65 -12.45
C PRO A 109 8.21 3.47 -12.76
N GLU A 110 8.22 4.35 -13.76
CA GLU A 110 7.06 5.17 -14.12
C GLU A 110 5.93 4.33 -14.78
N SER A 111 6.25 3.11 -15.25
CA SER A 111 5.23 2.18 -15.77
C SER A 111 4.50 1.39 -14.67
N VAL A 112 5.00 1.44 -13.44
CA VAL A 112 4.44 0.66 -12.33
C VAL A 112 3.24 1.37 -11.74
N VAL A 113 2.16 0.62 -11.56
CA VAL A 113 0.94 1.08 -10.88
C VAL A 113 0.90 0.50 -9.48
N ARG A 114 0.59 1.35 -8.51
CA ARG A 114 0.25 0.96 -7.14
C ARG A 114 -1.22 1.23 -6.87
N ILE A 115 -1.90 0.24 -6.28
CA ILE A 115 -3.26 0.39 -5.78
C ILE A 115 -3.25 0.03 -4.31
N MET A 116 -3.82 0.88 -3.48
CA MET A 116 -4.00 0.63 -2.06
C MET A 116 -5.49 0.46 -1.76
N VAL A 117 -5.84 -0.69 -1.20
CA VAL A 117 -7.21 -1.05 -0.81
C VAL A 117 -7.31 -1.06 0.71
N PHE A 118 -8.31 -0.38 1.26
CA PHE A 118 -8.61 -0.45 2.69
C PHE A 118 -9.25 -1.80 3.02
N LEU A 119 -8.65 -2.56 3.94
CA LEU A 119 -9.21 -3.84 4.39
C LEU A 119 -10.34 -3.67 5.39
N GLU A 120 -10.39 -2.54 6.07
CA GLU A 120 -11.42 -2.15 7.03
C GLU A 120 -11.80 -0.68 6.82
N ASP A 121 -12.89 -0.25 7.45
CA ASP A 121 -13.26 1.16 7.48
C ASP A 121 -12.11 1.97 8.09
N ALA A 122 -11.75 3.06 7.42
CA ALA A 122 -10.72 3.95 7.95
C ALA A 122 -11.20 4.59 9.26
N LYS A 123 -10.34 4.58 10.26
CA LYS A 123 -10.61 5.06 11.62
C LYS A 123 -9.91 6.40 11.85
N PRO A 124 -10.31 7.17 12.88
CA PRO A 124 -9.57 8.37 13.26
C PRO A 124 -8.07 8.10 13.40
N GLY A 125 -7.24 8.90 12.76
CA GLY A 125 -5.79 8.74 12.75
C GLY A 125 -5.22 7.88 11.63
N HIS A 126 -6.04 7.11 10.91
CA HIS A 126 -5.60 6.41 9.71
C HIS A 126 -5.44 7.41 8.55
N GLN A 127 -4.23 7.58 8.04
CA GLN A 127 -3.95 8.54 6.98
C GLN A 127 -3.25 7.88 5.78
N LEU A 128 -3.71 8.27 4.61
CA LEU A 128 -3.02 8.06 3.33
C LEU A 128 -3.13 9.35 2.54
N TRP A 129 -1.99 9.87 2.10
CA TRP A 129 -1.92 11.00 1.19
C TRP A 129 -1.18 10.61 -0.07
N ILE A 130 -1.71 11.01 -1.21
CA ILE A 130 -1.08 10.84 -2.52
C ILE A 130 -1.04 12.23 -3.15
N GLU A 131 0.17 12.81 -3.24
CA GLU A 131 0.36 14.22 -3.60
C GLU A 131 -0.46 15.14 -2.68
N ASP A 132 -1.39 15.90 -3.17
CA ASP A 132 -2.27 16.80 -2.42
C ASP A 132 -3.61 16.17 -2.00
N LYS A 133 -3.84 14.89 -2.36
CA LYS A 133 -5.10 14.19 -2.09
C LYS A 133 -5.04 13.40 -0.79
N PHE A 134 -5.91 13.72 0.15
CA PHE A 134 -6.20 12.88 1.30
C PHE A 134 -7.15 11.74 0.91
N CYS A 135 -6.75 10.51 1.24
CA CYS A 135 -7.47 9.30 0.90
C CYS A 135 -8.09 8.68 2.16
N PHE A 136 -9.40 8.56 2.17
CA PHE A 136 -10.18 8.04 3.28
C PHE A 136 -11.36 7.24 2.74
N GLY A 137 -11.78 6.18 3.42
CA GLY A 137 -12.89 5.38 2.94
C GLY A 137 -13.25 4.19 3.83
N LYS A 138 -14.23 3.42 3.36
CA LYS A 138 -14.67 2.17 3.97
C LYS A 138 -13.85 1.00 3.45
N ALA A 139 -14.02 -0.16 4.08
CA ALA A 139 -13.52 -1.42 3.56
C ALA A 139 -13.88 -1.59 2.07
N GLY A 140 -12.91 -2.02 1.27
CA GLY A 140 -13.06 -2.13 -0.19
C GLY A 140 -12.79 -0.83 -0.97
N SER A 141 -12.73 0.34 -0.32
CA SER A 141 -12.29 1.57 -0.99
C SER A 141 -10.84 1.44 -1.43
N TRP A 142 -10.54 1.92 -2.64
CA TRP A 142 -9.18 1.88 -3.16
C TRP A 142 -8.79 3.21 -3.80
N TYR A 143 -7.46 3.44 -3.80
CA TYR A 143 -6.81 4.59 -4.43
C TYR A 143 -5.58 4.12 -5.18
N SER A 144 -5.28 4.76 -6.31
CA SER A 144 -4.14 4.37 -7.14
C SER A 144 -3.27 5.56 -7.54
N TRP A 145 -2.02 5.22 -7.83
CA TRP A 145 -1.06 6.09 -8.51
C TRP A 145 -0.17 5.26 -9.42
N GLN A 146 0.40 5.92 -10.38
CA GLN A 146 1.33 5.34 -11.34
C GLN A 146 2.68 6.05 -11.21
N GLY A 147 3.75 5.27 -11.34
CA GLY A 147 5.10 5.78 -11.26
C GLY A 147 5.49 6.24 -9.85
N ARG A 148 6.39 7.20 -9.81
CA ARG A 148 7.05 7.68 -8.59
C ARG A 148 6.32 8.87 -7.96
N LYS A 149 5.00 8.76 -7.79
CA LYS A 149 4.22 9.81 -7.12
C LYS A 149 4.56 9.90 -5.64
N LYS A 150 4.65 11.13 -5.14
CA LYS A 150 4.92 11.39 -3.74
C LYS A 150 3.70 11.02 -2.89
N HIS A 151 3.91 10.20 -1.88
CA HIS A 151 2.84 9.75 -0.99
C HIS A 151 3.36 9.51 0.43
N MET A 152 2.45 9.43 1.37
CA MET A 152 2.73 9.08 2.75
C MET A 152 1.57 8.30 3.36
N ALA A 153 1.86 7.50 4.38
CA ALA A 153 0.85 6.82 5.15
C ALA A 153 1.24 6.78 6.62
N CYS A 154 0.26 6.94 7.51
CA CYS A 154 0.52 6.79 8.93
C CYS A 154 -0.73 6.31 9.69
N ASN A 155 -0.50 5.96 10.94
CA ASN A 155 -1.52 5.68 11.91
C ASN A 155 -1.21 6.51 13.17
N VAL A 156 -1.83 7.65 13.30
CA VAL A 156 -1.77 8.50 14.51
C VAL A 156 -2.96 8.29 15.44
N GLY A 157 -3.76 7.25 15.15
CA GLY A 157 -4.91 6.83 15.97
C GLY A 157 -4.54 5.75 16.98
N GLU A 158 -5.56 5.17 17.59
CA GLU A 158 -5.43 4.17 18.67
C GLU A 158 -5.59 2.72 18.19
N GLN A 159 -6.11 2.52 16.97
CA GLN A 159 -6.40 1.20 16.43
C GLN A 159 -5.49 0.88 15.25
N ARG A 160 -5.10 -0.38 15.13
CA ARG A 160 -4.33 -0.86 13.98
C ARG A 160 -5.01 -0.52 12.65
N ARG A 161 -4.19 -0.26 11.65
CA ARG A 161 -4.61 -0.01 10.28
C ARG A 161 -4.07 -1.11 9.37
N TYR A 162 -4.94 -1.73 8.61
CA TYR A 162 -4.60 -2.79 7.66
C TYR A 162 -4.92 -2.36 6.22
N VAL A 163 -4.01 -2.64 5.33
CA VAL A 163 -4.18 -2.31 3.90
C VAL A 163 -3.66 -3.44 3.02
N LEU A 164 -4.36 -3.66 1.91
CA LEU A 164 -3.90 -4.49 0.80
C LEU A 164 -3.26 -3.58 -0.24
N GLN A 165 -2.05 -3.91 -0.66
CA GLN A 165 -1.34 -3.23 -1.73
C GLN A 165 -1.29 -4.13 -2.96
N LEU A 166 -1.71 -3.62 -4.10
CA LEU A 166 -1.53 -4.26 -5.38
C LEU A 166 -0.48 -3.49 -6.18
N THR A 167 0.36 -4.22 -6.89
CA THR A 167 1.37 -3.65 -7.78
C THR A 167 1.27 -4.34 -9.12
N GLY A 168 1.23 -3.59 -10.21
CA GLY A 168 1.10 -4.13 -11.55
C GLY A 168 1.61 -3.16 -12.61
N LEU A 169 1.40 -3.53 -13.87
CA LEU A 169 1.75 -2.73 -15.05
C LEU A 169 0.50 -2.42 -15.87
N VAL A 170 0.49 -1.28 -16.52
CA VAL A 170 -0.52 -0.92 -17.51
C VAL A 170 -0.48 -1.86 -18.71
#